data_eefba7b7d9a081505c4fe9a2ee8c796e
#
_entry.id   eefba7b7d9a081505c4fe9a2ee8c796e
#
_cell.length_a   1.000
_cell.length_b   1.000
_cell.length_c   1.000
_cell.angle_alpha   90.00
_cell.angle_beta   90.00
_cell.angle_gamma   90.00
#
_symmetry.space_group_name_H-M   'P 1'
#
loop_
_entity.id
_entity.type
_entity.pdbx_description
1 polymer ?
#
loop_
_entity_poly.entity_id
_entity_poly.type
_entity_poly.pdbx_seq_one_letter_code
_entity_poly.pdbx_strand_id
1 'polypeptide(L)'
;MESFLDTIWNRNLYIGIPLGAFCCSLFLLFCFFNTMRNRTIRGLRLVLTACLIWTGSVSLMRLGIFPGITFWHNFAMLGLLMIPVFMYVFLFGFLEITEHDALIYIYGVLTLALVLGNARSGTILPAPELVDRADGTCVYVYHATVGTGVLTAMEIAVMIYATYLAHCKIGTNV
;
A
#
# COMPACT_ATOMS: atom_id res chain seq x y z
N MET A 1 22.93 2.10 30.25
CA MET A 1 21.56 1.64 30.54
C MET A 1 20.55 2.32 29.64
N GLU A 2 20.68 3.62 29.36
CA GLU A 2 19.84 4.37 28.41
C GLU A 2 19.89 3.80 26.98
N SER A 3 21.07 3.46 26.46
CA SER A 3 21.21 2.91 25.11
C SER A 3 20.49 1.55 24.90
N PHE A 4 20.40 0.73 25.94
CA PHE A 4 19.70 -0.56 25.87
C PHE A 4 18.19 -0.39 25.82
N LEU A 5 17.63 0.54 26.61
CA LEU A 5 16.21 0.85 26.59
C LEU A 5 15.79 1.49 25.27
N ASP A 6 16.62 2.37 24.71
CA ASP A 6 16.39 2.99 23.40
C ASP A 6 16.39 1.96 22.26
N THR A 7 17.28 0.96 22.31
CA THR A 7 17.30 -0.13 21.35
C THR A 7 16.06 -0.99 21.40
N ILE A 8 15.59 -1.36 22.60
CA ILE A 8 14.35 -2.13 22.79
C ILE A 8 13.15 -1.31 22.31
N TRP A 9 13.10 -0.02 22.67
CA TRP A 9 12.01 0.88 22.28
C TRP A 9 11.91 1.03 20.78
N ASN A 10 13.03 1.32 20.12
CA ASN A 10 13.10 1.46 18.65
C ASN A 10 12.71 0.17 17.91
N ARG A 11 13.17 -0.99 18.41
CA ARG A 11 12.79 -2.30 17.86
C ARG A 11 11.29 -2.58 17.99
N ASN A 12 10.70 -2.26 19.13
CA ASN A 12 9.27 -2.46 19.37
C ASN A 12 8.42 -1.52 18.52
N LEU A 13 8.81 -0.25 18.37
CA LEU A 13 8.14 0.70 17.47
C LEU A 13 8.26 0.27 16.01
N TYR A 14 9.44 -0.23 15.61
CA TYR A 14 9.69 -0.69 14.25
C TYR A 14 8.73 -1.80 13.80
N ILE A 15 8.38 -2.72 14.69
CA ILE A 15 7.40 -3.78 14.44
C ILE A 15 5.98 -3.30 14.76
N GLY A 16 5.81 -2.55 15.83
CA GLY A 16 4.51 -2.14 16.38
C GLY A 16 3.71 -1.23 15.48
N ILE A 17 4.37 -0.28 14.77
CA ILE A 17 3.66 0.66 13.89
C ILE A 17 2.91 -0.06 12.75
N PRO A 18 3.55 -0.89 11.91
CA PRO A 18 2.82 -1.59 10.85
C PRO A 18 1.80 -2.60 11.39
N LEU A 19 2.09 -3.25 12.51
CA LEU A 19 1.15 -4.17 13.15
C LEU A 19 -0.08 -3.42 13.68
N GLY A 20 0.10 -2.26 14.31
CA GLY A 20 -0.99 -1.39 14.73
C GLY A 20 -1.86 -0.93 13.54
N ALA A 21 -1.22 -0.48 12.46
CA ALA A 21 -1.92 -0.10 11.24
C ALA A 21 -2.70 -1.27 10.61
N PHE A 22 -2.14 -2.48 10.64
CA PHE A 22 -2.82 -3.71 10.22
C PHE A 22 -4.06 -3.99 11.08
N CYS A 23 -3.93 -3.95 12.40
CA CYS A 23 -5.05 -4.16 13.32
C CYS A 23 -6.17 -3.12 13.13
N CYS A 24 -5.81 -1.84 12.97
CA CYS A 24 -6.77 -0.78 12.70
C CYS A 24 -7.52 -1.01 11.37
N SER A 25 -6.79 -1.36 10.30
CA SER A 25 -7.39 -1.64 9.00
C SER A 25 -8.30 -2.86 9.03
N LEU A 26 -7.90 -3.90 9.77
CA LEU A 26 -8.70 -5.11 9.97
C LEU A 26 -9.98 -4.81 10.75
N PHE A 27 -9.89 -4.04 11.82
CA PHE A 27 -11.04 -3.61 12.62
C PHE A 27 -12.03 -2.81 11.78
N LEU A 28 -11.54 -1.83 11.02
CA LEU A 28 -12.38 -1.03 10.13
C LEU A 28 -13.05 -1.90 9.06
N LEU A 29 -12.30 -2.82 8.45
CA LEU A 29 -12.86 -3.74 7.46
C LEU A 29 -13.98 -4.59 8.07
N PHE A 30 -13.80 -5.08 9.30
CA PHE A 30 -14.81 -5.84 10.03
C PHE A 30 -16.05 -5.00 10.32
N CYS A 31 -15.89 -3.74 10.77
CA CYS A 31 -17.01 -2.82 11.00
C CYS A 31 -17.85 -2.59 9.74
N PHE A 32 -17.19 -2.47 8.58
CA PHE A 32 -17.88 -2.24 7.32
C PHE A 32 -18.33 -3.53 6.61
N PHE A 33 -17.99 -4.71 7.12
CA PHE A 33 -18.28 -5.97 6.45
C PHE A 33 -19.77 -6.24 6.29
N ASN A 34 -20.57 -5.94 7.32
CA ASN A 34 -22.01 -6.14 7.35
C ASN A 34 -22.83 -4.91 6.93
N THR A 35 -22.17 -3.80 6.56
CA THR A 35 -22.86 -2.58 6.15
C THR A 35 -23.49 -2.78 4.76
N MET A 36 -24.62 -2.11 4.49
CA MET A 36 -25.32 -2.18 3.20
C MET A 36 -24.35 -2.01 2.02
N ARG A 37 -24.49 -2.87 0.99
CA ARG A 37 -23.66 -2.86 -0.22
C ARG A 37 -23.97 -1.64 -1.09
N ASN A 38 -23.42 -0.50 -0.72
CA ASN A 38 -23.37 0.70 -1.54
C ASN A 38 -22.02 0.74 -2.32
N ARG A 39 -21.97 1.45 -3.46
CA ARG A 39 -20.74 1.65 -4.26
C ARG A 39 -19.61 2.24 -3.43
N THR A 40 -19.91 3.24 -2.60
CA THR A 40 -18.95 3.87 -1.68
C THR A 40 -18.33 2.87 -0.72
N ILE A 41 -19.14 2.07 -0.05
CA ILE A 41 -18.67 1.08 0.92
C ILE A 41 -17.86 -0.02 0.23
N ARG A 42 -18.23 -0.40 -1.00
CA ARG A 42 -17.44 -1.34 -1.79
C ARG A 42 -16.05 -0.78 -2.09
N GLY A 43 -15.96 0.48 -2.52
CA GLY A 43 -14.70 1.17 -2.76
C GLY A 43 -13.84 1.26 -1.49
N LEU A 44 -14.45 1.66 -0.36
CA LEU A 44 -13.77 1.73 0.93
C LEU A 44 -13.21 0.37 1.37
N ARG A 45 -13.98 -0.71 1.20
CA ARG A 45 -13.49 -2.08 1.50
C ARG A 45 -12.28 -2.46 0.67
N LEU A 46 -12.26 -2.08 -0.62
CA LEU A 46 -11.10 -2.33 -1.50
C LEU A 46 -9.86 -1.58 -1.01
N VAL A 47 -10.00 -0.29 -0.62
CA VAL A 47 -8.90 0.50 -0.03
C VAL A 47 -8.39 -0.16 1.25
N LEU A 48 -9.30 -0.51 2.17
CA LEU A 48 -8.92 -1.16 3.43
C LEU A 48 -8.24 -2.52 3.19
N THR A 49 -8.68 -3.27 2.19
CA THR A 49 -8.05 -4.55 1.81
C THR A 49 -6.63 -4.32 1.28
N ALA A 50 -6.41 -3.28 0.46
CA ALA A 50 -5.06 -2.93 0.00
C ALA A 50 -4.15 -2.51 1.17
N CYS A 51 -4.67 -1.70 2.10
CA CYS A 51 -3.95 -1.32 3.33
C CYS A 51 -3.61 -2.55 4.18
N LEU A 52 -4.52 -3.51 4.31
CA LEU A 52 -4.27 -4.77 5.02
C LEU A 52 -3.16 -5.59 4.36
N ILE A 53 -3.21 -5.74 3.04
CA ILE A 53 -2.16 -6.45 2.30
C ILE A 53 -0.81 -5.76 2.51
N TRP A 54 -0.76 -4.44 2.36
CA TRP A 54 0.46 -3.67 2.56
C TRP A 54 1.01 -3.80 3.98
N THR A 55 0.24 -3.39 5.00
CA THR A 55 0.70 -3.33 6.40
C THR A 55 0.93 -4.72 6.98
N GLY A 56 0.09 -5.70 6.63
CA GLY A 56 0.26 -7.09 7.02
C GLY A 56 1.55 -7.69 6.44
N SER A 57 1.81 -7.49 5.16
CA SER A 57 3.04 -7.98 4.51
C SER A 57 4.30 -7.32 5.10
N VAL A 58 4.26 -6.01 5.38
CA VAL A 58 5.36 -5.32 6.07
C VAL A 58 5.59 -5.89 7.47
N SER A 59 4.52 -6.19 8.21
CA SER A 59 4.62 -6.80 9.54
C SER A 59 5.25 -8.19 9.48
N LEU A 60 4.79 -9.05 8.55
CA LEU A 60 5.30 -10.40 8.36
C LEU A 60 6.76 -10.41 7.88
N MET A 61 7.13 -9.46 7.01
CA MET A 61 8.50 -9.25 6.57
C MET A 61 9.41 -8.91 7.75
N ARG A 62 8.98 -7.99 8.63
CA ARG A 62 9.74 -7.56 9.81
C ARG A 62 9.84 -8.63 10.90
N LEU A 63 8.89 -9.54 10.95
CA LEU A 63 8.91 -10.71 11.83
C LEU A 63 9.75 -11.87 11.26
N GLY A 64 10.28 -11.74 10.04
CA GLY A 64 11.10 -12.77 9.40
C GLY A 64 10.36 -14.07 9.08
N ILE A 65 9.03 -14.01 8.88
CA ILE A 65 8.18 -15.20 8.67
C ILE A 65 8.41 -15.76 7.26
N PHE A 66 8.45 -17.11 7.17
CA PHE A 66 8.49 -17.83 5.88
C PHE A 66 7.35 -17.33 4.94
N PRO A 67 7.59 -17.21 3.61
CA PRO A 67 8.73 -17.73 2.84
C PRO A 67 9.93 -16.77 2.71
N GLY A 68 9.89 -15.55 3.26
CA GLY A 68 11.05 -14.68 3.31
C GLY A 68 10.80 -13.25 2.85
N ILE A 69 11.83 -12.42 2.96
CA ILE A 69 11.76 -10.96 2.77
C ILE A 69 11.24 -10.59 1.38
N THR A 70 11.80 -11.20 0.33
CA THR A 70 11.44 -10.90 -1.06
C THR A 70 9.97 -11.16 -1.36
N PHE A 71 9.42 -12.25 -0.84
CA PHE A 71 8.00 -12.59 -1.03
C PHE A 71 7.10 -11.53 -0.37
N TRP A 72 7.33 -11.24 0.91
CA TRP A 72 6.52 -10.29 1.65
C TRP A 72 6.68 -8.87 1.13
N HIS A 73 7.89 -8.51 0.64
CA HIS A 73 8.12 -7.23 -0.01
C HIS A 73 7.26 -7.07 -1.27
N ASN A 74 7.25 -8.05 -2.18
CA ASN A 74 6.43 -8.00 -3.38
C ASN A 74 4.93 -7.92 -3.05
N PHE A 75 4.49 -8.64 -2.02
CA PHE A 75 3.11 -8.58 -1.55
C PHE A 75 2.77 -7.20 -0.95
N ALA A 76 3.69 -6.60 -0.21
CA ALA A 76 3.55 -5.24 0.30
C ALA A 76 3.45 -4.22 -0.83
N MET A 77 4.30 -4.35 -1.86
CA MET A 77 4.25 -3.49 -3.04
C MET A 77 2.93 -3.63 -3.81
N LEU A 78 2.40 -4.85 -3.95
CA LEU A 78 1.08 -5.05 -4.55
C LEU A 78 0.00 -4.28 -3.79
N GLY A 79 -0.04 -4.39 -2.46
CA GLY A 79 -1.00 -3.65 -1.64
C GLY A 79 -0.86 -2.14 -1.82
N LEU A 80 0.36 -1.61 -1.70
CA LEU A 80 0.65 -0.19 -1.80
C LEU A 80 0.24 0.39 -3.17
N LEU A 81 0.70 -0.22 -4.26
CA LEU A 81 0.47 0.25 -5.62
C LEU A 81 -1.00 0.10 -6.10
N MET A 82 -1.81 -0.71 -5.42
CA MET A 82 -3.25 -0.83 -5.69
C MET A 82 -4.09 0.26 -4.99
N ILE A 83 -3.54 0.97 -4.01
CA ILE A 83 -4.27 2.02 -3.27
C ILE A 83 -4.85 3.09 -4.20
N PRO A 84 -4.12 3.68 -5.18
CA PRO A 84 -4.67 4.70 -6.06
C PRO A 84 -5.88 4.23 -6.86
N VAL A 85 -5.84 2.99 -7.37
CA VAL A 85 -6.95 2.40 -8.13
C VAL A 85 -8.20 2.28 -7.26
N PHE A 86 -8.05 1.77 -6.04
CA PHE A 86 -9.16 1.57 -5.12
C PHE A 86 -9.67 2.88 -4.53
N MET A 87 -8.79 3.87 -4.33
CA MET A 87 -9.19 5.23 -3.96
C MET A 87 -10.02 5.89 -5.06
N TYR A 88 -9.66 5.70 -6.33
CA TYR A 88 -10.50 6.15 -7.44
C TYR A 88 -11.89 5.52 -7.38
N VAL A 89 -11.97 4.19 -7.22
CA VAL A 89 -13.27 3.48 -7.12
C VAL A 89 -14.09 3.99 -5.93
N PHE A 90 -13.43 4.27 -4.80
CA PHE A 90 -14.07 4.84 -3.62
C PHE A 90 -14.60 6.27 -3.89
N LEU A 91 -13.77 7.16 -4.44
CA LEU A 91 -14.14 8.55 -4.72
C LEU A 91 -15.32 8.64 -5.70
N PHE A 92 -15.29 7.87 -6.77
CA PHE A 92 -16.36 7.84 -7.76
C PHE A 92 -17.64 7.23 -7.20
N GLY A 93 -17.53 6.22 -6.34
CA GLY A 93 -18.68 5.69 -5.61
C GLY A 93 -19.26 6.69 -4.61
N PHE A 94 -18.41 7.47 -3.95
CA PHE A 94 -18.81 8.50 -2.98
C PHE A 94 -19.50 9.69 -3.65
N LEU A 95 -19.01 10.10 -4.82
CA LEU A 95 -19.57 11.20 -5.61
C LEU A 95 -20.73 10.77 -6.51
N GLU A 96 -21.15 9.50 -6.43
CA GLU A 96 -22.23 8.91 -7.25
C GLU A 96 -22.00 9.02 -8.77
N ILE A 97 -20.73 9.15 -9.18
CA ILE A 97 -20.34 9.22 -10.60
C ILE A 97 -20.45 7.82 -11.20
N THR A 98 -21.21 7.70 -12.29
CA THR A 98 -21.45 6.41 -12.97
C THR A 98 -20.46 6.14 -14.09
N GLU A 99 -19.83 7.17 -14.61
CA GLU A 99 -18.84 7.07 -15.67
C GLU A 99 -17.55 6.41 -15.15
N HIS A 100 -17.01 5.50 -15.93
CA HIS A 100 -15.76 4.80 -15.59
C HIS A 100 -14.66 5.27 -16.53
N ASP A 101 -13.52 5.63 -15.94
CA ASP A 101 -12.33 5.97 -16.71
C ASP A 101 -11.48 4.70 -16.93
N ALA A 102 -11.35 4.31 -18.19
CA ALA A 102 -10.57 3.15 -18.57
C ALA A 102 -9.09 3.27 -18.18
N LEU A 103 -8.54 4.49 -18.13
CA LEU A 103 -7.12 4.72 -17.81
C LEU A 103 -6.75 4.20 -16.43
N ILE A 104 -7.62 4.36 -15.44
CA ILE A 104 -7.37 3.88 -14.07
C ILE A 104 -7.31 2.35 -14.03
N TYR A 105 -8.19 1.69 -14.75
CA TYR A 105 -8.17 0.22 -14.81
C TYR A 105 -6.96 -0.31 -15.58
N ILE A 106 -6.56 0.37 -16.67
CA ILE A 106 -5.33 0.06 -17.40
C ILE A 106 -4.12 0.22 -16.48
N TYR A 107 -4.06 1.31 -15.71
CA TYR A 107 -3.02 1.51 -14.70
C TYR A 107 -3.00 0.34 -13.70
N GLY A 108 -4.14 -0.07 -13.16
CA GLY A 108 -4.23 -1.19 -12.22
C GLY A 108 -3.70 -2.50 -12.81
N VAL A 109 -4.05 -2.80 -14.06
CA VAL A 109 -3.56 -4.00 -14.76
C VAL A 109 -2.05 -3.93 -15.01
N LEU A 110 -1.54 -2.78 -15.46
CA LEU A 110 -0.10 -2.57 -15.66
C LEU A 110 0.68 -2.71 -14.34
N THR A 111 0.17 -2.13 -13.26
CA THR A 111 0.77 -2.24 -11.92
C THR A 111 0.82 -3.70 -11.47
N LEU A 112 -0.26 -4.44 -11.63
CA LEU A 112 -0.29 -5.87 -11.30
C LEU A 112 0.74 -6.65 -12.13
N ALA A 113 0.80 -6.41 -13.44
CA ALA A 113 1.76 -7.06 -14.33
C ALA A 113 3.21 -6.73 -13.94
N LEU A 114 3.50 -5.47 -13.58
CA LEU A 114 4.80 -5.03 -13.11
C LEU A 114 5.22 -5.72 -11.81
N VAL A 115 4.32 -5.79 -10.80
CA VAL A 115 4.62 -6.46 -9.53
C VAL A 115 4.86 -7.95 -9.74
N LEU A 116 4.04 -8.62 -10.56
CA LEU A 116 4.21 -10.04 -10.89
C LEU A 116 5.53 -10.29 -11.65
N GLY A 117 5.85 -9.42 -12.61
CA GLY A 117 7.13 -9.47 -13.33
C GLY A 117 8.33 -9.25 -12.42
N ASN A 118 8.20 -8.28 -11.49
CA ASN A 118 9.25 -7.97 -10.51
C ASN A 118 9.47 -9.12 -9.51
N ALA A 119 8.43 -9.85 -9.14
CA ALA A 119 8.55 -10.99 -8.23
C ALA A 119 9.55 -12.04 -8.75
N ARG A 120 9.75 -12.10 -10.08
CA ARG A 120 10.70 -12.99 -10.73
C ARG A 120 12.09 -12.37 -10.93
N SER A 121 12.15 -11.09 -11.30
CA SER A 121 13.39 -10.41 -11.69
C SER A 121 14.04 -9.65 -10.53
N GLY A 122 13.26 -9.08 -9.62
CA GLY A 122 13.73 -8.24 -8.50
C GLY A 122 14.41 -6.94 -8.91
N THR A 123 14.37 -6.58 -10.21
CA THR A 123 15.17 -5.46 -10.76
C THR A 123 14.50 -4.11 -10.67
N ILE A 124 13.16 -4.06 -10.71
CA ILE A 124 12.38 -2.81 -10.71
C ILE A 124 12.14 -2.34 -9.28
N LEU A 125 11.72 -3.26 -8.42
CA LEU A 125 11.46 -3.06 -7.00
C LEU A 125 12.31 -4.06 -6.21
N PRO A 126 13.60 -3.77 -5.98
CA PRO A 126 14.47 -4.68 -5.24
C PRO A 126 13.97 -4.86 -3.81
N ALA A 127 14.06 -6.08 -3.31
CA ALA A 127 13.75 -6.35 -1.91
C ALA A 127 14.72 -5.59 -1.00
N PRO A 128 14.28 -5.10 0.15
CA PRO A 128 15.17 -4.42 1.08
C PRO A 128 16.19 -5.39 1.65
N GLU A 129 17.39 -4.87 1.89
CA GLU A 129 18.47 -5.61 2.55
C GLU A 129 18.40 -5.39 4.06
N LEU A 130 18.63 -6.46 4.82
CA LEU A 130 18.76 -6.36 6.26
C LEU A 130 20.20 -5.97 6.59
N VAL A 131 20.38 -4.80 7.17
CA VAL A 131 21.69 -4.27 7.54
C VAL A 131 21.77 -4.14 9.06
N ASP A 132 22.81 -4.76 9.63
CA ASP A 132 23.11 -4.61 11.05
C ASP A 132 23.83 -3.29 11.27
N ARG A 133 23.26 -2.44 12.13
CA ARG A 133 23.92 -1.21 12.56
C ARG A 133 24.92 -1.46 13.68
N ALA A 134 25.87 -0.55 13.82
CA ALA A 134 26.89 -0.60 14.85
C ALA A 134 26.33 -0.58 16.30
N ASP A 135 25.09 -0.14 16.46
CA ASP A 135 24.34 -0.15 17.73
C ASP A 135 23.65 -1.50 18.04
N GLY A 136 23.85 -2.52 17.19
CA GLY A 136 23.23 -3.83 17.31
C GLY A 136 21.77 -3.90 16.84
N THR A 137 21.24 -2.84 16.21
CA THR A 137 19.92 -2.85 15.61
C THR A 137 19.97 -3.29 14.16
N CYS A 138 19.04 -4.17 13.74
CA CYS A 138 18.86 -4.56 12.34
C CYS A 138 17.80 -3.67 11.70
N VAL A 139 18.11 -3.06 10.58
CA VAL A 139 17.16 -2.23 9.82
C VAL A 139 17.09 -2.68 8.37
N TYR A 140 15.90 -2.54 7.77
CA TYR A 140 15.74 -2.74 6.34
C TYR A 140 16.13 -1.49 5.57
N VAL A 141 17.13 -1.62 4.69
CA VAL A 141 17.57 -0.56 3.80
C VAL A 141 16.96 -0.79 2.42
N TYR A 142 16.23 0.20 1.95
CA TYR A 142 15.61 0.19 0.63
C TYR A 142 16.52 0.91 -0.37
N HIS A 143 16.86 0.23 -1.45
CA HIS A 143 17.62 0.84 -2.53
C HIS A 143 16.66 1.46 -3.55
N ALA A 144 16.69 2.79 -3.66
CA ALA A 144 15.92 3.48 -4.67
C ALA A 144 16.49 3.20 -6.06
N THR A 145 15.71 2.62 -6.94
CA THR A 145 16.04 2.43 -8.35
C THR A 145 15.30 3.45 -9.21
N VAL A 146 15.71 3.61 -10.45
CA VAL A 146 14.96 4.41 -11.43
C VAL A 146 13.53 3.88 -11.56
N GLY A 147 13.35 2.55 -11.50
CA GLY A 147 12.05 1.90 -11.54
C GLY A 147 11.14 2.31 -10.37
N THR A 148 11.65 2.34 -9.14
CA THR A 148 10.89 2.82 -7.96
C THR A 148 10.50 4.28 -8.10
N GLY A 149 11.41 5.13 -8.61
CA GLY A 149 11.13 6.54 -8.86
C GLY A 149 10.02 6.76 -9.88
N VAL A 150 10.05 6.03 -10.99
CA VAL A 150 9.01 6.08 -12.04
C VAL A 150 7.66 5.62 -11.48
N LEU A 151 7.62 4.51 -10.75
CA LEU A 151 6.38 4.00 -10.17
C LEU A 151 5.77 5.00 -9.17
N THR A 152 6.58 5.57 -8.29
CA THR A 152 6.11 6.59 -7.33
C THR A 152 5.56 7.83 -8.05
N ALA A 153 6.23 8.28 -9.11
CA ALA A 153 5.74 9.40 -9.92
C ALA A 153 4.40 9.07 -10.61
N MET A 154 4.25 7.85 -11.12
CA MET A 154 2.99 7.38 -11.70
C MET A 154 1.86 7.31 -10.66
N GLU A 155 2.12 6.84 -9.44
CA GLU A 155 1.13 6.83 -8.36
C GLU A 155 0.64 8.23 -8.02
N ILE A 156 1.56 9.17 -7.85
CA ILE A 156 1.24 10.58 -7.58
C ILE A 156 0.40 11.15 -8.72
N ALA A 157 0.80 10.89 -9.98
CA ALA A 157 0.06 11.37 -11.15
C ALA A 157 -1.37 10.81 -11.20
N VAL A 158 -1.57 9.52 -10.92
CA VAL A 158 -2.89 8.89 -10.87
C VAL A 158 -3.75 9.46 -9.75
N MET A 159 -3.18 9.71 -8.57
CA MET A 159 -3.90 10.33 -7.45
C MET A 159 -4.33 11.76 -7.78
N ILE A 160 -3.45 12.57 -8.39
CA ILE A 160 -3.77 13.93 -8.86
C ILE A 160 -4.88 13.86 -9.91
N TYR A 161 -4.75 12.96 -10.89
CA TYR A 161 -5.75 12.79 -11.95
C TYR A 161 -7.11 12.37 -11.39
N ALA A 162 -7.18 11.41 -10.49
CA ALA A 162 -8.41 10.99 -9.84
C ALA A 162 -9.09 12.14 -9.07
N THR A 163 -8.29 12.94 -8.35
CA THR A 163 -8.77 14.11 -7.61
C THR A 163 -9.29 15.21 -8.56
N TYR A 164 -8.57 15.45 -9.64
CA TYR A 164 -8.97 16.41 -10.68
C TYR A 164 -10.30 16.01 -11.33
N LEU A 165 -10.46 14.75 -11.73
CA LEU A 165 -11.72 14.23 -12.28
C LEU A 165 -12.88 14.40 -11.31
N ALA A 166 -12.67 14.07 -10.03
CA ALA A 166 -13.67 14.24 -8.98
C ALA A 166 -14.08 15.72 -8.86
N HIS A 167 -13.11 16.64 -8.86
CA HIS A 167 -13.36 18.08 -8.78
C HIS A 167 -14.16 18.61 -9.99
N CYS A 168 -13.79 18.22 -11.21
CA CYS A 168 -14.50 18.60 -12.42
C CYS A 168 -15.97 18.15 -12.40
N LYS A 169 -16.23 16.93 -11.92
CA LYS A 169 -17.57 16.37 -11.87
C LYS A 169 -18.45 17.03 -10.81
N ILE A 170 -17.90 17.46 -9.68
CA ILE A 170 -18.63 18.25 -8.70
C ILE A 170 -19.08 19.58 -9.29
N GLY A 171 -18.19 20.28 -10.03
CA GLY A 171 -18.47 21.56 -10.63
C GLY A 171 -19.50 21.54 -11.78
N THR A 172 -19.76 20.39 -12.38
CA THR A 172 -20.75 20.25 -13.48
C THR A 172 -22.14 19.86 -12.98
N ASN A 173 -22.26 19.46 -11.72
CA ASN A 173 -23.55 19.04 -11.11
C ASN A 173 -24.18 20.13 -10.22
N VAL A 174 -23.61 21.34 -10.18
CA VAL A 174 -24.15 22.55 -9.56
C VAL A 174 -24.64 23.49 -10.66
#